data_e119ce7ffc226987a43a21d02d3b2a7e
#
_entry.id   e119ce7ffc226987a43a21d02d3b2a7e
#
_cell.length_a   1.000
_cell.length_b   1.000
_cell.length_c   1.000
_cell.angle_alpha   90.00
_cell.angle_beta   90.00
_cell.angle_gamma   90.00
#
_symmetry.space_group_name_H-M   'P 1'
#
loop_
_entity.id
_entity.type
_entity.pdbx_description
1 polymer ?
#
loop_
_entity_poly.entity_id
_entity_poly.type
_entity_poly.pdbx_seq_one_letter_code
_entity_poly.pdbx_strand_id
1 'polypeptide(L)'
;GTAILYDEQPVTFAQSWRQRLRWSKGFLQVFRYYGPALVKRAIRERDFSAVDFTLLLCPFTVIGIVRVLLGLLFATCGFVTWQSQLSSLTGWTSGIVTSVIGMMALAALTIIVERDQIGATNKELFAYVLSFPIYMFSYVPISFQAMFAKSEWKPIEHKG
;
A
#
# COMPACT_ATOMS: atom_id res chain seq x y z
N GLY A 1 5.01 20.33 27.13
CA GLY A 1 4.69 18.99 27.61
C GLY A 1 4.70 18.01 26.46
N THR A 2 5.49 16.95 26.59
CA THR A 2 5.50 15.82 25.64
C THR A 2 4.27 14.96 25.92
N ALA A 3 3.28 15.02 25.06
CA ALA A 3 2.16 14.09 25.11
C ALA A 3 2.58 12.76 24.48
N ILE A 4 2.57 11.68 25.25
CA ILE A 4 2.84 10.32 24.74
C ILE A 4 1.49 9.63 24.59
N LEU A 5 1.17 9.20 23.38
CA LEU A 5 -0.02 8.42 23.07
C LEU A 5 0.38 6.94 23.03
N TYR A 6 -0.25 6.13 23.88
CA TYR A 6 -0.16 4.68 23.81
C TYR A 6 -1.38 4.15 23.05
N ASP A 7 -1.13 3.47 21.93
CA ASP A 7 -2.17 2.84 21.11
C ASP A 7 -1.98 1.32 21.10
N GLU A 8 -3.08 0.60 21.29
CA GLU A 8 -3.08 -0.86 21.30
C GLU A 8 -3.04 -1.39 19.88
N GLN A 9 -1.95 -2.06 19.53
CA GLN A 9 -1.76 -2.62 18.20
C GLN A 9 -2.36 -4.04 18.11
N PRO A 10 -2.82 -4.47 16.92
CA PRO A 10 -3.37 -5.79 16.73
C PRO A 10 -2.32 -6.87 17.01
N VAL A 11 -2.60 -7.76 17.94
CA VAL A 11 -1.72 -8.86 18.35
C VAL A 11 -1.77 -10.09 17.44
N THR A 12 -2.79 -10.21 16.57
CA THR A 12 -2.92 -11.33 15.63
C THR A 12 -2.94 -10.84 14.18
N PHE A 13 -2.44 -11.68 13.27
CA PHE A 13 -2.48 -11.38 11.83
C PHE A 13 -3.92 -11.14 11.34
N ALA A 14 -4.89 -11.89 11.85
CA ALA A 14 -6.29 -11.74 11.49
C ALA A 14 -6.89 -10.39 11.95
N GLN A 15 -6.51 -9.89 13.13
CA GLN A 15 -6.89 -8.55 13.60
C GLN A 15 -6.27 -7.47 12.74
N SER A 16 -4.96 -7.58 12.47
CA SER A 16 -4.22 -6.68 11.57
C SER A 16 -4.83 -6.66 10.16
N TRP A 17 -5.20 -7.83 9.62
CA TRP A 17 -5.87 -7.94 8.32
C TRP A 17 -7.19 -7.17 8.30
N ARG A 18 -8.07 -7.39 9.30
CA ARG A 18 -9.36 -6.70 9.41
C ARG A 18 -9.20 -5.19 9.54
N GLN A 19 -8.22 -4.73 10.33
CA GLN A 19 -7.92 -3.32 10.51
C GLN A 19 -7.49 -2.67 9.19
N ARG A 20 -6.52 -3.28 8.48
CA ARG A 20 -6.03 -2.79 7.19
C ARG A 20 -7.10 -2.85 6.09
N LEU A 21 -7.97 -3.85 6.12
CA LEU A 21 -9.11 -3.95 5.21
C LEU A 21 -10.07 -2.76 5.40
N ARG A 22 -10.34 -2.37 6.65
CA ARG A 22 -11.16 -1.19 6.95
C ARG A 22 -10.50 0.09 6.42
N TRP A 23 -9.20 0.26 6.63
CA TRP A 23 -8.46 1.42 6.13
C TRP A 23 -8.47 1.48 4.60
N SER A 24 -8.16 0.37 3.95
CA SER A 24 -8.18 0.30 2.49
C SER A 24 -9.56 0.63 1.91
N LYS A 25 -10.62 0.20 2.59
CA LYS A 25 -11.98 0.54 2.22
C LYS A 25 -12.30 2.02 2.43
N GLY A 26 -11.85 2.59 3.55
CA GLY A 26 -11.99 4.02 3.81
C GLY A 26 -11.34 4.85 2.69
N PHE A 27 -10.12 4.53 2.29
CA PHE A 27 -9.45 5.18 1.17
C PHE A 27 -10.24 5.06 -0.14
N LEU A 28 -10.77 3.88 -0.46
CA LEU A 28 -11.61 3.67 -1.64
C LEU A 28 -12.89 4.51 -1.62
N GLN A 29 -13.54 4.62 -0.45
CA GLN A 29 -14.75 5.44 -0.30
C GLN A 29 -14.45 6.93 -0.48
N VAL A 30 -13.38 7.43 0.15
CA VAL A 30 -12.95 8.82 0.00
C VAL A 30 -12.57 9.11 -1.44
N PHE A 31 -11.80 8.23 -2.09
CA PHE A 31 -11.43 8.39 -3.49
C PHE A 31 -12.66 8.36 -4.42
N ARG A 32 -13.62 7.47 -4.18
CA ARG A 32 -14.84 7.41 -4.97
C ARG A 32 -15.68 8.67 -4.85
N TYR A 33 -15.71 9.28 -3.68
CA TYR A 33 -16.52 10.47 -3.41
C TYR A 33 -15.83 11.75 -3.91
N TYR A 34 -14.56 11.94 -3.58
CA TYR A 34 -13.82 13.18 -3.87
C TYR A 34 -12.94 13.09 -5.13
N GLY A 35 -12.49 11.89 -5.52
CA GLY A 35 -11.55 11.68 -6.61
C GLY A 35 -11.98 12.34 -7.94
N PRO A 36 -13.23 12.16 -8.42
CA PRO A 36 -13.67 12.80 -9.65
C PRO A 36 -13.58 14.33 -9.64
N ALA A 37 -13.92 14.95 -8.50
CA ALA A 37 -13.83 16.40 -8.33
C ALA A 37 -12.37 16.87 -8.31
N LEU A 38 -11.49 16.15 -7.61
CA LEU A 38 -10.05 16.44 -7.55
C LEU A 38 -9.39 16.30 -8.93
N VAL A 39 -9.68 15.24 -9.67
CA VAL A 39 -9.16 15.03 -11.03
C VAL A 39 -9.64 16.14 -11.96
N LYS A 40 -10.94 16.51 -11.90
CA LYS A 40 -11.48 17.60 -12.69
C LYS A 40 -10.78 18.93 -12.39
N ARG A 41 -10.53 19.22 -11.12
CA ARG A 41 -9.83 20.42 -10.67
C ARG A 41 -8.37 20.42 -11.12
N ALA A 42 -7.66 19.31 -10.92
CA ALA A 42 -6.28 19.14 -11.36
C ALA A 42 -6.10 19.45 -12.86
N ILE A 43 -7.02 18.96 -13.71
CA ILE A 43 -6.95 19.14 -15.17
C ILE A 43 -7.38 20.56 -15.59
N ARG A 44 -8.51 21.05 -15.05
CA ARG A 44 -9.08 22.34 -15.51
C ARG A 44 -8.35 23.55 -14.97
N GLU A 45 -8.00 23.51 -13.69
CA GLU A 45 -7.39 24.64 -12.98
C GLU A 45 -5.86 24.52 -12.92
N ARG A 46 -5.28 23.39 -13.42
CA ARG A 46 -3.85 23.08 -13.33
C ARG A 46 -3.32 23.17 -11.89
N ASP A 47 -4.18 22.78 -10.94
CA ASP A 47 -3.89 22.87 -9.51
C ASP A 47 -3.03 21.68 -9.09
N PHE A 48 -1.75 21.93 -8.79
CA PHE A 48 -0.80 20.91 -8.35
C PHE A 48 -1.20 20.27 -7.01
N SER A 49 -1.84 21.03 -6.12
CA SER A 49 -2.35 20.47 -4.86
C SER A 49 -3.44 19.45 -5.11
N ALA A 50 -4.33 19.69 -6.09
CA ALA A 50 -5.34 18.72 -6.48
C ALA A 50 -4.73 17.47 -7.13
N VAL A 51 -3.61 17.59 -7.87
CA VAL A 51 -2.86 16.44 -8.39
C VAL A 51 -2.28 15.61 -7.23
N ASP A 52 -1.62 16.26 -6.28
CA ASP A 52 -0.99 15.60 -5.13
C ASP A 52 -2.04 14.87 -4.29
N PHE A 53 -3.14 15.53 -3.95
CA PHE A 53 -4.26 14.88 -3.24
C PHE A 53 -4.88 13.73 -4.03
N THR A 54 -4.99 13.85 -5.35
CA THR A 54 -5.49 12.75 -6.20
C THR A 54 -4.57 11.55 -6.13
N LEU A 55 -3.26 11.75 -6.21
CA LEU A 55 -2.26 10.68 -6.11
C LEU A 55 -2.23 10.05 -4.71
N LEU A 56 -2.34 10.87 -3.67
CA LEU A 56 -2.37 10.40 -2.27
C LEU A 56 -3.60 9.55 -1.98
N LEU A 57 -4.77 9.95 -2.48
CA LEU A 57 -6.04 9.25 -2.25
C LEU A 57 -6.27 8.09 -3.22
N CYS A 58 -5.59 8.07 -4.38
CA CYS A 58 -5.75 7.03 -5.38
C CYS A 58 -5.18 5.69 -4.87
N PRO A 59 -6.00 4.68 -4.64
CA PRO A 59 -5.49 3.40 -4.19
C PRO A 59 -4.54 2.80 -5.22
N PHE A 60 -3.40 2.26 -4.78
CA PHE A 60 -2.42 1.61 -5.66
C PHE A 60 -3.03 0.49 -6.52
N THR A 61 -4.07 -0.18 -6.04
CA THR A 61 -4.85 -1.16 -6.81
C THR A 61 -5.52 -0.56 -8.03
N VAL A 62 -6.07 0.66 -7.92
CA VAL A 62 -6.70 1.36 -9.06
C VAL A 62 -5.63 1.69 -10.10
N ILE A 63 -4.49 2.21 -9.67
CA ILE A 63 -3.35 2.50 -10.57
C ILE A 63 -2.86 1.20 -11.25
N GLY A 64 -2.75 0.11 -10.51
CA GLY A 64 -2.37 -1.20 -11.03
C GLY A 64 -3.34 -1.73 -12.10
N ILE A 65 -4.65 -1.63 -11.84
CA ILE A 65 -5.69 -2.03 -12.79
C ILE A 65 -5.62 -1.18 -14.07
N VAL A 66 -5.54 0.14 -13.93
CA VAL A 66 -5.43 1.06 -15.08
C VAL A 66 -4.18 0.73 -15.91
N ARG A 67 -3.05 0.48 -15.26
CA ARG A 67 -1.81 0.09 -15.95
C ARG A 67 -1.96 -1.22 -16.73
N VAL A 68 -2.60 -2.24 -16.13
CA VAL A 68 -2.87 -3.52 -16.81
C VAL A 68 -3.79 -3.33 -18.02
N LEU A 69 -4.88 -2.57 -17.86
CA LEU A 69 -5.82 -2.29 -18.95
C LEU A 69 -5.16 -1.52 -20.10
N LEU A 70 -4.34 -0.53 -19.79
CA LEU A 70 -3.58 0.20 -20.80
C LEU A 70 -2.56 -0.71 -21.50
N GLY A 71 -1.87 -1.58 -20.75
CA GLY A 71 -0.94 -2.56 -21.31
C GLY A 71 -1.63 -3.51 -22.30
N LEU A 72 -2.81 -4.01 -21.96
CA LEU A 72 -3.63 -4.85 -22.84
C LEU A 72 -4.08 -4.08 -24.09
N LEU A 73 -4.53 -2.84 -23.92
CA LEU A 73 -4.92 -1.98 -25.04
C LEU A 73 -3.74 -1.75 -26.01
N PHE A 74 -2.57 -1.40 -25.51
CA PHE A 74 -1.37 -1.22 -26.35
C PHE A 74 -0.94 -2.51 -27.04
N ALA A 75 -1.08 -3.66 -26.37
CA ALA A 75 -0.80 -4.97 -26.96
C ALA A 75 -1.75 -5.28 -28.13
N THR A 76 -3.05 -5.01 -27.98
CA THR A 76 -4.06 -5.24 -29.05
C THR A 76 -3.87 -4.29 -30.22
N CYS A 77 -3.40 -3.06 -29.99
CA CYS A 77 -3.08 -2.08 -31.04
C CYS A 77 -1.75 -2.34 -31.76
N GLY A 78 -1.04 -3.43 -31.44
CA GLY A 78 0.22 -3.79 -32.10
C GLY A 78 1.44 -2.93 -31.73
N PHE A 79 1.30 -2.04 -30.72
CA PHE A 79 2.40 -1.23 -30.22
C PHE A 79 3.40 -2.01 -29.34
N VAL A 80 3.07 -3.27 -29.00
CA VAL A 80 3.87 -4.10 -28.11
C VAL A 80 4.45 -5.26 -28.92
N THR A 81 5.77 -5.25 -29.10
CA THR A 81 6.52 -6.34 -29.74
C THR A 81 6.86 -7.42 -28.71
N TRP A 82 7.20 -8.64 -29.18
CA TRP A 82 7.70 -9.72 -28.32
C TRP A 82 8.94 -9.30 -27.51
N GLN A 83 9.83 -8.53 -28.12
CA GLN A 83 11.01 -7.97 -27.46
C GLN A 83 10.64 -7.04 -26.29
N SER A 84 9.64 -6.18 -26.47
CA SER A 84 9.18 -5.28 -25.41
C SER A 84 8.47 -6.02 -24.27
N GLN A 85 7.84 -7.16 -24.55
CA GLN A 85 7.27 -8.02 -23.51
C GLN A 85 8.35 -8.64 -22.62
N LEU A 86 9.41 -9.18 -23.21
CA LEU A 86 10.54 -9.74 -22.47
C LEU A 86 11.23 -8.68 -21.62
N SER A 87 11.50 -7.49 -22.16
CA SER A 87 12.10 -6.39 -21.40
C SER A 87 11.18 -5.88 -20.29
N SER A 88 9.87 -5.92 -20.47
CA SER A 88 8.94 -5.58 -19.40
C SER A 88 8.92 -6.63 -18.28
N LEU A 89 9.02 -7.93 -18.58
CA LEU A 89 9.13 -8.98 -17.56
C LEU A 89 10.39 -8.83 -16.70
N THR A 90 11.54 -8.56 -17.32
CA THR A 90 12.79 -8.29 -16.58
C THR A 90 12.68 -7.02 -15.73
N GLY A 91 12.01 -5.97 -16.23
CA GLY A 91 11.71 -4.76 -15.47
C GLY A 91 10.81 -5.03 -14.27
N TRP A 92 9.79 -5.88 -14.40
CA TRP A 92 8.91 -6.25 -13.28
C TRP A 92 9.65 -7.04 -12.20
N THR A 93 10.46 -8.04 -12.61
CA THR A 93 11.22 -8.85 -11.65
C THR A 93 12.25 -8.01 -10.91
N SER A 94 13.00 -7.15 -11.61
CA SER A 94 13.95 -6.23 -10.98
C SER A 94 13.26 -5.22 -10.06
N GLY A 95 12.08 -4.72 -10.44
CA GLY A 95 11.28 -3.82 -9.63
C GLY A 95 10.81 -4.47 -8.32
N ILE A 96 10.36 -5.73 -8.36
CA ILE A 96 9.96 -6.48 -7.16
C ILE A 96 11.17 -6.70 -6.25
N VAL A 97 12.29 -7.15 -6.79
CA VAL A 97 13.53 -7.39 -6.01
C VAL A 97 14.01 -6.09 -5.35
N THR A 98 14.07 -4.99 -6.10
CA THR A 98 14.46 -3.69 -5.56
C THR A 98 13.49 -3.22 -4.47
N SER A 99 12.19 -3.42 -4.64
CA SER A 99 11.19 -3.08 -3.63
C SER A 99 11.36 -3.89 -2.36
N VAL A 100 11.61 -5.21 -2.46
CA VAL A 100 11.87 -6.07 -1.29
C VAL A 100 13.11 -5.59 -0.53
N ILE A 101 14.21 -5.36 -1.25
CA ILE A 101 15.46 -4.87 -0.64
C ILE A 101 15.24 -3.49 0.02
N GLY A 102 14.54 -2.58 -0.65
CA GLY A 102 14.23 -1.26 -0.11
C GLY A 102 13.37 -1.32 1.15
N MET A 103 12.37 -2.21 1.18
CA MET A 103 11.55 -2.43 2.38
C MET A 103 12.37 -3.01 3.53
N MET A 104 13.25 -3.98 3.26
CA MET A 104 14.14 -4.54 4.29
C MET A 104 15.11 -3.49 4.82
N ALA A 105 15.67 -2.66 3.93
CA ALA A 105 16.58 -1.59 4.32
C ALA A 105 15.86 -0.53 5.18
N LEU A 106 14.63 -0.16 4.83
CA LEU A 106 13.82 0.76 5.62
C LEU A 106 13.51 0.18 7.00
N ALA A 107 13.10 -1.08 7.09
CA ALA A 107 12.84 -1.76 8.36
C ALA A 107 14.10 -1.83 9.23
N ALA A 108 15.25 -2.17 8.63
CA ALA A 108 16.52 -2.20 9.34
C ALA A 108 16.93 -0.82 9.85
N LEU A 109 16.78 0.22 9.02
CA LEU A 109 17.06 1.61 9.42
C LEU A 109 16.18 2.04 10.59
N THR A 110 14.87 1.77 10.52
CA THR A 110 13.93 2.07 11.62
C THR A 110 14.36 1.38 12.91
N ILE A 111 14.70 0.09 12.85
CA ILE A 111 15.17 -0.68 14.01
C ILE A 111 16.46 -0.09 14.59
N ILE A 112 17.40 0.35 13.76
CA ILE A 112 18.65 0.96 14.21
C ILE A 112 18.38 2.29 14.93
N VAL A 113 17.52 3.14 14.35
CA VAL A 113 17.21 4.46 14.91
C VAL A 113 16.41 4.36 16.21
N GLU A 114 15.43 3.44 16.27
CA GLU A 114 14.51 3.30 17.41
C GLU A 114 14.91 2.15 18.35
N ARG A 115 16.16 1.69 18.28
CA ARG A 115 16.64 0.50 19.01
C ARG A 115 16.35 0.54 20.50
N ASP A 116 16.52 1.71 21.11
CA ASP A 116 16.34 1.90 22.56
C ASP A 116 14.89 1.87 23.01
N GLN A 117 13.96 2.09 22.07
CA GLN A 117 12.50 2.08 22.33
C GLN A 117 11.88 0.71 22.03
N ILE A 118 12.58 -0.13 21.25
CA ILE A 118 12.08 -1.45 20.85
C ILE A 118 12.60 -2.50 21.84
N GLY A 119 11.74 -2.97 22.74
CA GLY A 119 12.05 -3.98 23.75
C GLY A 119 12.17 -5.42 23.21
N ALA A 120 12.68 -5.61 21.98
CA ALA A 120 12.81 -6.90 21.32
C ALA A 120 14.27 -7.42 21.28
N THR A 121 14.43 -8.74 21.23
CA THR A 121 15.73 -9.39 21.11
C THR A 121 16.28 -9.25 19.68
N ASN A 122 17.60 -9.40 19.50
CA ASN A 122 18.23 -9.29 18.17
C ASN A 122 17.68 -10.32 17.16
N LYS A 123 17.26 -11.50 17.62
CA LYS A 123 16.64 -12.54 16.77
C LYS A 123 15.26 -12.09 16.26
N GLU A 124 14.46 -11.51 17.15
CA GLU A 124 13.14 -10.95 16.78
C GLU A 124 13.27 -9.78 15.83
N LEU A 125 14.23 -8.88 16.08
CA LEU A 125 14.49 -7.74 15.18
C LEU A 125 14.89 -8.19 13.78
N PHE A 126 15.74 -9.22 13.66
CA PHE A 126 16.09 -9.81 12.37
C PHE A 126 14.86 -10.43 11.68
N ALA A 127 14.03 -11.15 12.43
CA ALA A 127 12.78 -11.72 11.90
C ALA A 127 11.82 -10.61 11.41
N TYR A 128 11.76 -9.46 12.11
CA TYR A 128 10.92 -8.32 11.69
C TYR A 128 11.40 -7.72 10.37
N VAL A 129 12.72 -7.55 10.17
CA VAL A 129 13.27 -7.09 8.89
C VAL A 129 12.88 -8.03 7.75
N LEU A 130 13.00 -9.34 7.95
CA LEU A 130 12.66 -10.33 6.92
C LEU A 130 11.14 -10.43 6.65
N SER A 131 10.32 -10.28 7.67
CA SER A 131 8.85 -10.37 7.55
C SER A 131 8.20 -9.09 7.04
N PHE A 132 8.87 -7.95 7.13
CA PHE A 132 8.31 -6.66 6.75
C PHE A 132 7.85 -6.59 5.28
N PRO A 133 8.61 -7.08 4.28
CA PRO A 133 8.13 -7.14 2.90
C PRO A 133 6.85 -7.98 2.75
N ILE A 134 6.78 -9.12 3.43
CA ILE A 134 5.60 -10.00 3.40
C ILE A 134 4.37 -9.26 3.95
N TYR A 135 4.56 -8.55 5.06
CA TYR A 135 3.53 -7.71 5.65
C TYR A 135 3.06 -6.63 4.68
N MET A 136 3.98 -5.94 4.02
CA MET A 136 3.67 -4.89 3.06
C MET A 136 2.97 -5.45 1.81
N PHE A 137 3.44 -6.55 1.25
CA PHE A 137 2.78 -7.18 0.10
C PHE A 137 1.38 -7.69 0.41
N SER A 138 1.07 -8.00 1.67
CA SER A 138 -0.29 -8.39 2.08
C SER A 138 -1.32 -7.27 1.88
N TYR A 139 -0.91 -6.00 1.70
CA TYR A 139 -1.81 -4.91 1.31
C TYR A 139 -2.41 -5.10 -0.09
N VAL A 140 -1.74 -5.83 -0.99
CA VAL A 140 -2.26 -6.09 -2.35
C VAL A 140 -3.56 -6.87 -2.30
N PRO A 141 -3.63 -8.10 -1.72
CA PRO A 141 -4.89 -8.83 -1.61
C PRO A 141 -5.90 -8.12 -0.70
N ILE A 142 -5.47 -7.41 0.35
CA ILE A 142 -6.36 -6.63 1.22
C ILE A 142 -7.05 -5.52 0.42
N SER A 143 -6.31 -4.77 -0.39
CA SER A 143 -6.87 -3.69 -1.20
C SER A 143 -7.81 -4.22 -2.28
N PHE A 144 -7.50 -5.37 -2.87
CA PHE A 144 -8.40 -6.04 -3.79
C PHE A 144 -9.69 -6.50 -3.10
N GLN A 145 -9.58 -7.13 -1.93
CA GLN A 145 -10.74 -7.53 -1.11
C GLN A 145 -11.59 -6.32 -0.70
N ALA A 146 -10.97 -5.17 -0.40
CA ALA A 146 -11.66 -3.95 0.00
C ALA A 146 -12.62 -3.42 -1.07
N MET A 147 -12.36 -3.71 -2.36
CA MET A 147 -13.23 -3.28 -3.46
C MET A 147 -14.61 -3.96 -3.39
N PHE A 148 -14.68 -5.19 -2.87
CA PHE A 148 -15.89 -6.01 -2.83
C PHE A 148 -16.47 -6.18 -1.43
N ALA A 149 -15.71 -5.89 -0.38
CA ALA A 149 -16.13 -6.06 1.00
C ALA A 149 -17.30 -5.12 1.36
N LYS A 150 -18.31 -5.63 2.06
CA LYS A 150 -19.33 -4.81 2.72
C LYS A 150 -18.71 -4.15 3.95
N SER A 151 -19.07 -2.89 4.23
CA SER A 151 -18.58 -2.16 5.39
C SER A 151 -19.43 -2.54 6.60
N GLU A 152 -18.91 -3.44 7.43
CA GLU A 152 -19.43 -3.62 8.78
C GLU A 152 -18.40 -3.07 9.77
N TRP A 153 -18.79 -2.06 10.54
CA TRP A 153 -17.99 -1.58 11.64
C TRP A 153 -18.23 -2.50 12.83
N LYS A 154 -17.19 -3.21 13.27
CA LYS A 154 -17.18 -3.96 14.53
C LYS A 154 -16.06 -3.38 15.40
N PRO A 155 -16.35 -2.96 16.63
CA PRO A 155 -15.31 -2.50 17.55
C PRO A 155 -14.29 -3.62 17.81
N ILE A 156 -13.05 -3.25 18.10
CA ILE A 156 -12.04 -4.21 18.55
C ILE A 156 -12.37 -4.55 20.00
N GLU A 157 -12.48 -5.83 20.30
CA GLU A 157 -12.61 -6.28 21.68
C GLU A 157 -11.29 -6.02 22.41
N HIS A 158 -11.31 -5.11 23.35
CA HIS A 158 -10.20 -4.87 24.26
C HIS A 158 -10.24 -5.97 25.32
N LYS A 159 -9.21 -6.79 25.37
CA LYS A 159 -8.99 -7.70 26.49
C LYS A 159 -8.23 -6.89 27.54
N GLY A 160 -8.99 -6.39 28.55
CA GLY A 160 -8.41 -5.78 29.74
C GLY A 160 -7.58 -6.77 30.55
#